data_7dd7096b6e2d7dcafefff84302c48cb0
#
_entry.id   7dd7096b6e2d7dcafefff84302c48cb0
#
_cell.length_a   1.000
_cell.length_b   1.000
_cell.length_c   1.000
_cell.angle_alpha   90.00
_cell.angle_beta   90.00
_cell.angle_gamma   90.00
#
_symmetry.space_group_name_H-M   'P 1'
#
loop_
_entity.id
_entity.type
_entity.pdbx_description
1 polymer ?
#
loop_
_entity_poly.entity_id
_entity_poly.type
_entity_poly.pdbx_seq_one_letter_code
_entity_poly.pdbx_strand_id
1 'polypeptide(L)'
;NQYVLRLDNSKQMIDQHSEKSTKQLWDLNDGLPKWPKTPSLLASSFVLHWLDNPQGQLQEWFNSLSSEGCIALAIPIKGSFPEWYQAAEQANLTCTALELPTHDSLIRVVPNQNILYNKIEIIKQTAAKATSLLKPMIKVGAHSSHEEQLSISDWRHLLSFWPIHNKDKQVSLSWSIQFLLIKR
;
A
#
# COMPACT_ATOMS: atom_id res chain seq x y z
N ASN A 1 19.10 0.38 -24.09
CA ASN A 1 17.69 0.56 -23.69
C ASN A 1 17.35 -0.51 -22.65
N GLN A 2 16.90 -0.07 -21.47
CA GLN A 2 16.40 -0.98 -20.45
C GLN A 2 14.96 -1.40 -20.84
N TYR A 3 14.70 -2.71 -20.76
CA TYR A 3 13.35 -3.24 -20.93
C TYR A 3 12.60 -3.07 -19.59
N VAL A 4 11.47 -2.38 -19.62
CA VAL A 4 10.60 -2.17 -18.44
C VAL A 4 9.21 -2.70 -18.77
N LEU A 5 8.76 -3.72 -18.04
CA LEU A 5 7.38 -4.21 -18.08
C LEU A 5 6.59 -3.63 -16.89
N ARG A 6 5.44 -3.05 -17.18
CA ARG A 6 4.49 -2.51 -16.19
C ARG A 6 3.35 -3.49 -16.00
N LEU A 7 3.05 -3.80 -14.77
CA LEU A 7 1.97 -4.71 -14.36
C LEU A 7 0.95 -3.96 -13.54
N ASP A 8 -0.32 -4.18 -13.79
CA ASP A 8 -1.44 -3.73 -13.00
C ASP A 8 -2.65 -4.62 -13.29
N ASN A 9 -3.51 -4.89 -12.31
CA ASN A 9 -4.76 -5.63 -12.51
C ASN A 9 -5.93 -4.71 -12.91
N SER A 10 -5.73 -3.40 -12.93
CA SER A 10 -6.70 -2.41 -13.40
C SER A 10 -6.45 -2.05 -14.86
N LYS A 11 -7.38 -2.41 -15.73
CA LYS A 11 -7.34 -2.01 -17.15
C LYS A 11 -7.27 -0.49 -17.30
N GLN A 12 -8.00 0.25 -16.45
CA GLN A 12 -8.00 1.72 -16.46
C GLN A 12 -6.62 2.30 -16.16
N MET A 13 -5.87 1.72 -15.23
CA MET A 13 -4.52 2.15 -14.91
C MET A 13 -3.53 1.78 -16.02
N ILE A 14 -3.63 0.57 -16.57
CA ILE A 14 -2.81 0.14 -17.70
C ILE A 14 -3.00 1.06 -18.93
N ASP A 15 -4.22 1.46 -19.21
CA ASP A 15 -4.55 2.31 -20.37
C ASP A 15 -4.01 3.76 -20.24
N GLN A 16 -3.68 4.21 -19.01
CA GLN A 16 -3.04 5.53 -18.80
C GLN A 16 -1.55 5.54 -19.21
N HIS A 17 -0.91 4.40 -19.32
CA HIS A 17 0.46 4.34 -19.81
C HIS A 17 0.52 4.55 -21.33
N SER A 18 1.59 5.22 -21.78
CA SER A 18 1.85 5.42 -23.20
C SER A 18 1.75 4.11 -23.99
N GLU A 19 1.22 4.16 -25.22
CA GLU A 19 1.15 3.01 -26.13
C GLU A 19 2.53 2.40 -26.43
N LYS A 20 3.60 3.19 -26.36
CA LYS A 20 5.00 2.74 -26.52
C LYS A 20 5.54 2.00 -25.31
N SER A 21 4.82 1.99 -24.18
CA SER A 21 5.23 1.31 -22.96
C SER A 21 4.92 -0.19 -23.07
N THR A 22 5.87 -1.04 -22.70
CA THR A 22 5.56 -2.45 -22.48
C THR A 22 4.74 -2.56 -21.19
N LYS A 23 3.52 -3.06 -21.30
CA LYS A 23 2.54 -3.14 -20.23
C LYS A 23 1.70 -4.40 -20.36
N GLN A 24 1.26 -4.94 -19.24
CA GLN A 24 0.44 -6.16 -19.18
C GLN A 24 -0.60 -6.02 -18.08
N LEU A 25 -1.85 -6.32 -18.42
CA LEU A 25 -2.90 -6.52 -17.42
C LEU A 25 -2.62 -7.85 -16.73
N TRP A 26 -2.33 -7.78 -15.41
CA TRP A 26 -1.91 -8.94 -14.66
C TRP A 26 -2.29 -8.81 -13.18
N ASP A 27 -2.86 -9.88 -12.62
CA ASP A 27 -3.09 -9.97 -11.17
C ASP A 27 -1.86 -10.59 -10.49
N LEU A 28 -1.25 -9.84 -9.59
CA LEU A 28 -0.08 -10.30 -8.84
C LEU A 28 -0.41 -11.35 -7.77
N ASN A 29 -1.70 -11.59 -7.46
CA ASN A 29 -2.11 -12.74 -6.64
C ASN A 29 -1.88 -14.07 -7.36
N ASP A 30 -1.86 -14.07 -8.71
CA ASP A 30 -1.48 -15.20 -9.53
C ASP A 30 0.05 -15.43 -9.62
N GLY A 31 0.82 -14.68 -8.81
CA GLY A 31 2.28 -14.67 -8.83
C GLY A 31 2.87 -13.75 -9.91
N LEU A 32 4.16 -13.88 -10.17
CA LEU A 32 4.85 -13.10 -11.21
C LEU A 32 4.64 -13.73 -12.60
N PRO A 33 4.48 -12.90 -13.66
CA PRO A 33 4.41 -13.44 -15.01
C PRO A 33 5.75 -14.07 -15.43
N LYS A 34 5.71 -14.94 -16.43
CA LYS A 34 6.93 -15.49 -17.01
C LYS A 34 7.69 -14.38 -17.75
N TRP A 35 8.96 -14.21 -17.39
CA TRP A 35 9.83 -13.21 -17.99
C TRP A 35 10.65 -13.81 -19.14
N PRO A 36 10.92 -13.06 -20.21
CA PRO A 36 11.90 -13.48 -21.22
C PRO A 36 13.33 -13.51 -20.66
N LYS A 37 13.60 -12.67 -19.64
CA LYS A 37 14.87 -12.64 -18.90
C LYS A 37 14.58 -12.39 -17.44
N THR A 38 15.36 -13.00 -16.55
CA THR A 38 15.28 -12.78 -15.10
C THR A 38 15.41 -11.29 -14.79
N PRO A 39 14.49 -10.71 -14.00
CA PRO A 39 14.49 -9.28 -13.73
C PRO A 39 15.69 -8.89 -12.85
N SER A 40 16.33 -7.78 -13.19
CA SER A 40 17.38 -7.15 -12.36
C SER A 40 16.82 -6.10 -11.41
N LEU A 41 15.57 -5.67 -11.61
CA LEU A 41 14.87 -4.73 -10.74
C LEU A 41 13.39 -5.07 -10.71
N LEU A 42 12.84 -5.20 -9.51
CA LEU A 42 11.41 -5.15 -9.23
C LEU A 42 11.13 -3.89 -8.41
N ALA A 43 10.35 -2.97 -8.95
CA ALA A 43 9.94 -1.76 -8.26
C ALA A 43 8.44 -1.81 -8.00
N SER A 44 8.04 -1.59 -6.75
CA SER A 44 6.65 -1.58 -6.33
C SER A 44 6.37 -0.44 -5.36
N SER A 45 5.32 0.32 -5.64
CA SER A 45 4.89 1.41 -4.78
C SER A 45 3.40 1.29 -4.53
N PHE A 46 3.02 1.10 -3.27
CA PHE A 46 1.62 0.99 -2.83
C PHE A 46 0.82 -0.13 -3.54
N VAL A 47 1.46 -1.28 -3.80
CA VAL A 47 0.82 -2.45 -4.42
C VAL A 47 0.80 -3.65 -3.48
N LEU A 48 1.95 -4.01 -2.89
CA LEU A 48 2.13 -5.27 -2.17
C LEU A 48 1.11 -5.51 -1.03
N HIS A 49 0.65 -4.46 -0.36
CA HIS A 49 -0.34 -4.55 0.73
C HIS A 49 -1.77 -4.89 0.27
N TRP A 50 -2.03 -4.89 -1.04
CA TRP A 50 -3.30 -5.31 -1.63
C TRP A 50 -3.37 -6.81 -1.92
N LEU A 51 -2.22 -7.48 -1.88
CA LEU A 51 -2.13 -8.89 -2.21
C LEU A 51 -2.56 -9.74 -1.01
N ASP A 52 -3.14 -10.90 -1.28
CA ASP A 52 -3.68 -11.80 -0.26
C ASP A 52 -2.60 -12.29 0.71
N ASN A 53 -1.36 -12.43 0.23
CA ASN A 53 -0.20 -12.84 1.02
C ASN A 53 1.02 -11.96 0.72
N PRO A 54 1.08 -10.72 1.28
CA PRO A 54 2.19 -9.80 1.00
C PRO A 54 3.57 -10.37 1.31
N GLN A 55 3.69 -11.14 2.39
CA GLN A 55 4.96 -11.74 2.81
C GLN A 55 5.44 -12.82 1.83
N GLY A 56 4.54 -13.73 1.45
CA GLY A 56 4.83 -14.77 0.47
C GLY A 56 5.18 -14.20 -0.90
N GLN A 57 4.45 -13.16 -1.32
CA GLN A 57 4.75 -12.47 -2.58
C GLN A 57 6.11 -11.77 -2.55
N LEU A 58 6.47 -11.10 -1.45
CA LEU A 58 7.79 -10.47 -1.32
C LEU A 58 8.91 -11.51 -1.39
N GLN A 59 8.72 -12.67 -0.76
CA GLN A 59 9.69 -13.77 -0.83
C GLN A 59 9.82 -14.33 -2.25
N GLU A 60 8.70 -14.52 -2.95
CA GLU A 60 8.69 -14.95 -4.36
C GLU A 60 9.41 -13.93 -5.25
N TRP A 61 9.14 -12.64 -5.08
CA TRP A 61 9.79 -11.57 -5.81
C TRP A 61 11.30 -11.58 -5.58
N PHE A 62 11.74 -11.75 -4.33
CA PHE A 62 13.15 -11.86 -4.00
C PHE A 62 13.81 -13.05 -4.71
N ASN A 63 13.15 -14.23 -4.70
CA ASN A 63 13.66 -15.44 -5.34
C ASN A 63 13.69 -15.37 -6.87
N SER A 64 12.87 -14.52 -7.47
CA SER A 64 12.74 -14.34 -8.92
C SER A 64 13.80 -13.42 -9.53
N LEU A 65 14.50 -12.63 -8.69
CA LEU A 65 15.54 -11.72 -9.17
C LEU A 65 16.74 -12.45 -9.79
N SER A 66 17.44 -11.79 -10.70
CA SER A 66 18.78 -12.20 -11.10
C SER A 66 19.78 -12.07 -9.94
N SER A 67 20.93 -12.72 -10.04
CA SER A 67 22.07 -12.41 -9.17
C SER A 67 22.36 -10.92 -9.21
N GLU A 68 22.57 -10.28 -8.06
CA GLU A 68 22.76 -8.83 -7.91
C GLU A 68 21.51 -7.98 -8.25
N GLY A 69 20.36 -8.60 -8.52
CA GLY A 69 19.10 -7.90 -8.74
C GLY A 69 18.55 -7.25 -7.46
N CYS A 70 17.70 -6.23 -7.62
CA CYS A 70 17.18 -5.46 -6.52
C CYS A 70 15.64 -5.42 -6.50
N ILE A 71 15.07 -5.32 -5.29
CA ILE A 71 13.70 -4.87 -5.06
C ILE A 71 13.76 -3.47 -4.47
N ALA A 72 13.00 -2.53 -5.04
CA ALA A 72 12.70 -1.23 -4.47
C ALA A 72 11.21 -1.17 -4.11
N LEU A 73 10.91 -1.02 -2.82
CA LEU A 73 9.56 -1.12 -2.30
C LEU A 73 9.19 0.09 -1.45
N ALA A 74 8.01 0.67 -1.71
CA ALA A 74 7.32 1.58 -0.80
C ALA A 74 5.95 0.99 -0.45
N ILE A 75 5.72 0.71 0.83
CA ILE A 75 4.52 0.01 1.28
C ILE A 75 3.96 0.63 2.57
N PRO A 76 2.65 0.94 2.63
CA PRO A 76 2.01 1.27 3.89
C PRO A 76 1.97 0.04 4.81
N ILE A 77 2.25 0.27 6.09
CA ILE A 77 2.33 -0.78 7.09
C ILE A 77 1.43 -0.49 8.29
N LYS A 78 1.24 -1.48 9.16
CA LYS A 78 0.55 -1.34 10.44
C LYS A 78 1.07 -0.13 11.21
N GLY A 79 0.16 0.67 11.74
CA GLY A 79 0.44 2.00 12.32
C GLY A 79 0.04 3.16 11.39
N SER A 80 -0.39 2.87 10.15
CA SER A 80 -1.09 3.84 9.30
C SER A 80 -2.51 4.10 9.82
N PHE A 81 -3.03 5.29 9.54
CA PHE A 81 -4.41 5.72 9.82
C PHE A 81 -4.80 5.78 11.31
N PRO A 82 -3.91 6.18 12.25
CA PRO A 82 -4.25 6.22 13.67
C PRO A 82 -5.48 7.10 13.94
N GLU A 83 -5.68 8.15 13.16
CA GLU A 83 -6.83 9.04 13.28
C GLU A 83 -8.15 8.34 12.95
N TRP A 84 -8.14 7.42 11.98
CA TRP A 84 -9.34 6.63 11.63
C TRP A 84 -9.66 5.61 12.72
N TYR A 85 -8.64 4.89 13.22
CA TYR A 85 -8.82 3.96 14.33
C TYR A 85 -9.35 4.66 15.58
N GLN A 86 -8.79 5.83 15.91
CA GLN A 86 -9.26 6.65 17.04
C GLN A 86 -10.71 7.10 16.87
N ALA A 87 -11.09 7.56 15.68
CA ALA A 87 -12.45 7.99 15.39
C ALA A 87 -13.44 6.81 15.48
N ALA A 88 -13.08 5.64 14.99
CA ALA A 88 -13.91 4.43 15.08
C ALA A 88 -14.10 3.98 16.53
N GLU A 89 -13.03 3.96 17.32
CA GLU A 89 -13.08 3.63 18.75
C GLU A 89 -14.00 4.60 19.51
N GLN A 90 -13.86 5.92 19.31
CA GLN A 90 -14.70 6.92 19.96
C GLN A 90 -16.17 6.86 19.51
N ALA A 91 -16.42 6.45 18.28
CA ALA A 91 -17.77 6.23 17.77
C ALA A 91 -18.37 4.87 18.21
N ASN A 92 -17.60 4.02 18.90
CA ASN A 92 -17.96 2.65 19.24
C ASN A 92 -18.35 1.83 17.99
N LEU A 93 -17.56 1.98 16.91
CA LEU A 93 -17.73 1.29 15.64
C LEU A 93 -16.46 0.49 15.29
N THR A 94 -16.63 -0.57 14.51
CA THR A 94 -15.50 -1.30 13.92
C THR A 94 -14.77 -0.40 12.93
N CYS A 95 -13.43 -0.33 13.03
CA CYS A 95 -12.63 0.37 12.03
C CYS A 95 -12.57 -0.46 10.75
N THR A 96 -13.02 0.13 9.64
CA THR A 96 -13.04 -0.53 8.33
C THR A 96 -11.80 -0.22 7.48
N ALA A 97 -10.77 0.38 8.07
CA ALA A 97 -9.50 0.56 7.37
C ALA A 97 -8.86 -0.79 7.03
N LEU A 98 -8.23 -0.87 5.86
CA LEU A 98 -7.54 -2.07 5.42
C LEU A 98 -6.49 -2.52 6.46
N GLU A 99 -6.48 -3.79 6.78
CA GLU A 99 -5.44 -4.38 7.62
C GLU A 99 -4.13 -4.42 6.84
N LEU A 100 -3.10 -3.78 7.38
CA LEU A 100 -1.81 -3.61 6.73
C LEU A 100 -0.76 -4.54 7.35
N PRO A 101 0.21 -5.04 6.56
CA PRO A 101 1.28 -5.88 7.07
C PRO A 101 2.13 -5.13 8.11
N THR A 102 2.71 -5.87 9.03
CA THR A 102 3.67 -5.30 9.99
C THR A 102 5.04 -5.14 9.35
N HIS A 103 5.82 -4.15 9.78
CA HIS A 103 7.22 -4.01 9.42
C HIS A 103 7.99 -5.34 9.56
N ASP A 104 7.88 -5.98 10.73
CA ASP A 104 8.61 -7.20 11.03
C ASP A 104 8.21 -8.37 10.12
N SER A 105 6.95 -8.46 9.74
CA SER A 105 6.49 -9.55 8.87
C SER A 105 7.10 -9.48 7.48
N LEU A 106 7.40 -8.28 6.99
CA LEU A 106 8.01 -8.06 5.69
C LEU A 106 9.52 -8.31 5.69
N ILE A 107 10.24 -7.88 6.74
CA ILE A 107 11.68 -8.06 6.78
C ILE A 107 12.11 -9.51 7.10
N ARG A 108 11.25 -10.29 7.78
CA ARG A 108 11.56 -11.71 8.14
C ARG A 108 11.62 -12.65 6.96
N VAL A 109 11.01 -12.30 5.82
CA VAL A 109 10.95 -13.19 4.65
C VAL A 109 12.15 -13.06 3.72
N VAL A 110 13.07 -12.15 4.02
CA VAL A 110 14.33 -11.98 3.29
C VAL A 110 15.50 -12.03 4.26
N PRO A 111 16.67 -12.57 3.85
CA PRO A 111 17.84 -12.60 4.73
C PRO A 111 18.30 -11.16 5.07
N ASN A 112 18.64 -10.91 6.34
CA ASN A 112 19.00 -9.55 6.81
C ASN A 112 20.19 -8.94 6.04
N GLN A 113 21.18 -9.73 5.64
CA GLN A 113 22.33 -9.25 4.85
C GLN A 113 21.95 -8.73 3.46
N ASN A 114 20.76 -9.07 2.96
CA ASN A 114 20.26 -8.65 1.66
C ASN A 114 19.48 -7.31 1.74
N ILE A 115 19.17 -6.83 2.95
CA ILE A 115 18.45 -5.57 3.16
C ILE A 115 19.46 -4.42 3.16
N LEU A 116 19.52 -3.67 2.06
CA LEU A 116 20.42 -2.53 1.92
C LEU A 116 19.87 -1.25 2.55
N TYR A 117 18.55 -1.11 2.56
CA TYR A 117 17.87 0.05 3.13
C TYR A 117 16.53 -0.37 3.71
N ASN A 118 16.25 0.08 4.90
CA ASN A 118 14.98 -0.13 5.59
C ASN A 118 14.67 1.08 6.46
N LYS A 119 13.66 1.84 6.08
CA LYS A 119 13.23 3.04 6.81
C LYS A 119 11.73 3.13 6.86
N ILE A 120 11.19 3.50 8.01
CA ILE A 120 9.79 3.85 8.16
C ILE A 120 9.68 5.37 8.21
N GLU A 121 8.80 5.93 7.39
CA GLU A 121 8.48 7.35 7.41
C GLU A 121 6.99 7.54 7.69
N ILE A 122 6.67 8.56 8.48
CA ILE A 122 5.30 8.98 8.73
C ILE A 122 4.99 10.14 7.80
N ILE A 123 4.07 9.93 6.87
CA ILE A 123 3.58 10.95 5.96
C ILE A 123 2.20 11.38 6.42
N LYS A 124 2.04 12.66 6.72
CA LYS A 124 0.80 13.25 7.21
C LYS A 124 0.17 14.13 6.13
N GLN A 125 -1.07 13.83 5.79
CA GLN A 125 -1.91 14.66 4.93
C GLN A 125 -2.88 15.45 5.81
N THR A 126 -3.17 16.69 5.45
CA THR A 126 -4.12 17.55 6.15
C THR A 126 -5.20 18.07 5.22
N ALA A 127 -6.40 18.27 5.73
CA ALA A 127 -7.51 18.86 5.00
C ALA A 127 -8.51 19.54 5.96
N ALA A 128 -9.42 20.34 5.41
CA ALA A 128 -10.49 20.95 6.19
C ALA A 128 -11.54 19.92 6.70
N LYS A 129 -11.66 18.75 6.02
CA LYS A 129 -12.61 17.69 6.36
C LYS A 129 -12.02 16.33 6.13
N ALA A 130 -12.29 15.36 7.01
CA ALA A 130 -11.85 13.98 6.86
C ALA A 130 -12.32 13.31 5.55
N THR A 131 -13.52 13.66 5.07
CA THR A 131 -14.04 13.19 3.79
C THR A 131 -13.14 13.54 2.60
N SER A 132 -12.41 14.66 2.67
CA SER A 132 -11.47 15.06 1.60
C SER A 132 -10.23 14.20 1.58
N LEU A 133 -9.80 13.68 2.74
CA LEU A 133 -8.67 12.75 2.87
C LEU A 133 -9.06 11.33 2.45
N LEU A 134 -10.29 10.90 2.75
CA LEU A 134 -10.75 9.55 2.46
C LEU A 134 -11.22 9.35 1.00
N LYS A 135 -11.73 10.40 0.33
CA LYS A 135 -12.19 10.30 -1.07
C LYS A 135 -11.20 9.69 -2.04
N PRO A 136 -9.90 10.04 -2.04
CA PRO A 136 -8.92 9.38 -2.92
C PRO A 136 -8.78 7.89 -2.61
N MET A 137 -8.81 7.50 -1.34
CA MET A 137 -8.71 6.11 -0.91
C MET A 137 -9.92 5.29 -1.39
N ILE A 138 -11.12 5.84 -1.25
CA ILE A 138 -12.35 5.22 -1.74
C ILE A 138 -12.28 4.98 -3.25
N LYS A 139 -11.75 5.93 -4.02
CA LYS A 139 -11.62 5.82 -5.47
C LYS A 139 -10.67 4.70 -5.93
N VAL A 140 -9.65 4.39 -5.14
CA VAL A 140 -8.70 3.30 -5.45
C VAL A 140 -9.07 1.99 -4.74
N GLY A 141 -10.26 1.91 -4.11
CA GLY A 141 -10.71 0.70 -3.42
C GLY A 141 -10.15 0.53 -2.01
N ALA A 142 -9.36 1.48 -1.50
CA ALA A 142 -8.67 1.40 -0.21
C ALA A 142 -9.58 1.55 1.03
N HIS A 143 -10.89 1.40 0.89
CA HIS A 143 -11.86 1.79 1.92
C HIS A 143 -12.54 0.63 2.61
N SER A 144 -12.25 -0.60 2.25
CA SER A 144 -12.95 -1.75 2.84
C SER A 144 -12.03 -2.94 3.06
N SER A 145 -11.92 -3.38 4.31
CA SER A 145 -11.83 -4.82 4.55
C SER A 145 -13.08 -5.44 3.94
N HIS A 146 -12.96 -6.55 3.24
CA HIS A 146 -14.06 -7.18 2.48
C HIS A 146 -15.27 -7.60 3.34
N GLU A 147 -15.24 -7.45 4.66
CA GLU A 147 -16.18 -8.08 5.58
C GLU A 147 -17.24 -7.16 6.18
N GLU A 148 -17.02 -5.86 6.35
CA GLU A 148 -18.03 -4.98 6.97
C GLU A 148 -18.10 -3.60 6.30
N GLN A 149 -19.24 -3.30 5.69
CA GLN A 149 -19.53 -1.96 5.18
C GLN A 149 -20.32 -1.18 6.23
N LEU A 150 -19.80 -0.04 6.65
CA LEU A 150 -20.53 0.89 7.51
C LEU A 150 -21.71 1.50 6.74
N SER A 151 -22.84 1.65 7.43
CA SER A 151 -23.97 2.42 6.89
C SER A 151 -23.59 3.91 6.72
N ILE A 152 -24.37 4.65 5.94
CA ILE A 152 -24.15 6.10 5.77
C ILE A 152 -24.27 6.83 7.11
N SER A 153 -25.17 6.39 8.00
CA SER A 153 -25.32 6.94 9.35
C SER A 153 -24.07 6.70 10.19
N ASP A 154 -23.54 5.47 10.17
CA ASP A 154 -22.34 5.10 10.93
C ASP A 154 -21.11 5.85 10.43
N TRP A 155 -20.98 6.00 9.11
CA TRP A 155 -19.92 6.84 8.53
C TRP A 155 -20.02 8.30 9.02
N ARG A 156 -21.20 8.90 9.02
CA ARG A 156 -21.39 10.26 9.54
C ARG A 156 -21.05 10.34 11.03
N HIS A 157 -21.45 9.34 11.79
CA HIS A 157 -21.16 9.25 13.22
C HIS A 157 -19.64 9.15 13.45
N LEU A 158 -18.95 8.21 12.81
CA LEU A 158 -17.49 8.05 12.87
C LEU A 158 -16.77 9.37 12.50
N LEU A 159 -17.16 10.01 11.40
CA LEU A 159 -16.55 11.25 10.95
C LEU A 159 -16.73 12.41 11.94
N SER A 160 -17.77 12.41 12.79
CA SER A 160 -17.96 13.42 13.82
C SER A 160 -16.94 13.33 14.97
N PHE A 161 -16.31 12.16 15.15
CA PHE A 161 -15.23 11.91 16.12
C PHE A 161 -13.82 12.04 15.52
N TRP A 162 -13.72 12.44 14.24
CA TRP A 162 -12.40 12.57 13.62
C TRP A 162 -11.55 13.62 14.35
N PRO A 163 -10.30 13.30 14.75
CA PRO A 163 -9.47 14.23 15.51
C PRO A 163 -9.22 15.54 14.75
N ILE A 164 -9.47 16.66 15.41
CA ILE A 164 -9.25 18.01 14.86
C ILE A 164 -8.00 18.61 15.49
N HIS A 165 -7.07 19.09 14.69
CA HIS A 165 -5.92 19.83 15.20
C HIS A 165 -6.30 21.27 15.56
N ASN A 166 -6.09 21.62 16.83
CA ASN A 166 -6.69 22.79 17.50
C ASN A 166 -6.36 24.17 16.93
N LYS A 167 -5.26 24.35 16.21
CA LYS A 167 -4.88 25.70 15.74
C LYS A 167 -5.60 26.13 14.45
N ASP A 168 -5.81 25.21 13.53
CA ASP A 168 -6.30 25.54 12.19
C ASP A 168 -7.63 24.86 11.83
N LYS A 169 -8.26 24.18 12.80
CA LYS A 169 -9.47 23.36 12.59
C LYS A 169 -9.32 22.34 11.45
N GLN A 170 -8.09 21.91 11.17
CA GLN A 170 -7.79 20.91 10.17
C GLN A 170 -7.82 19.51 10.77
N VAL A 171 -8.17 18.55 9.95
CA VAL A 171 -8.05 17.13 10.21
C VAL A 171 -6.84 16.56 9.48
N SER A 172 -6.34 15.44 9.96
CA SER A 172 -5.22 14.74 9.32
C SER A 172 -5.50 13.28 9.09
N LEU A 173 -4.72 12.69 8.18
CA LEU A 173 -4.59 11.27 7.96
C LEU A 173 -3.12 10.94 7.83
N SER A 174 -2.62 10.08 8.70
CA SER A 174 -1.21 9.71 8.79
C SER A 174 -0.98 8.32 8.20
N TRP A 175 0.09 8.20 7.42
CA TRP A 175 0.55 6.96 6.81
C TRP A 175 1.90 6.57 7.42
N SER A 176 2.05 5.35 7.88
CA SER A 176 3.35 4.75 8.19
C SER A 176 3.81 3.98 6.96
N ILE A 177 4.81 4.51 6.25
CA ILE A 177 5.30 3.91 5.00
C ILE A 177 6.67 3.33 5.24
N GLN A 178 6.82 2.05 4.93
CA GLN A 178 8.12 1.38 4.93
C GLN A 178 8.74 1.47 3.53
N PHE A 179 9.96 1.95 3.48
CA PHE A 179 10.80 1.95 2.29
C PHE A 179 11.86 0.86 2.46
N LEU A 180 11.90 -0.06 1.50
CA LEU A 180 12.85 -1.17 1.47
C LEU A 180 13.63 -1.16 0.17
N LEU A 181 14.96 -1.35 0.27
CA LEU A 181 15.82 -1.73 -0.84
C LEU A 181 16.47 -3.06 -0.47
N ILE A 182 16.20 -4.06 -1.26
CA ILE A 182 16.68 -5.43 -1.04
C ILE A 182 17.52 -5.84 -2.24
N LYS A 183 18.67 -6.46 -2.02
CA LYS A 183 19.54 -6.97 -3.06
C LYS A 183 19.72 -8.47 -2.92
N ARG A 184 19.58 -9.20 -4.02
CA ARG A 184 19.80 -10.66 -4.07
C ARG A 184 21.29 -11.02 -4.16
#